data_7c92422cde5e1b63336b1852d3b9afdf
#
_entry.id   7c92422cde5e1b63336b1852d3b9afdf
#
_cell.length_a   1.000
_cell.length_b   1.000
_cell.length_c   1.000
_cell.angle_alpha   90.00
_cell.angle_beta   90.00
_cell.angle_gamma   90.00
#
_symmetry.space_group_name_H-M   'P 1'
#
loop_
_entity.id
_entity.type
_entity.pdbx_description
1 polymer ?
#
loop_
_entity_poly.entity_id
_entity_poly.type
_entity_poly.pdbx_seq_one_letter_code
_entity_poly.pdbx_strand_id
1 'polypeptide(L)'
;MLSLVLVCLLLAMNLEAKTWRPNVVLIMVDDLGYYDLGCYGHPSIKTPILDKLAATGIRLTSFYSGATVCTPSRMALLTGSYPTRLGWSKG
;
A
#
# COMPACT_ATOMS: atom_id res chain seq x y z
N MET A 1 43.17 -5.09 21.89
CA MET A 1 42.36 -4.52 20.78
C MET A 1 41.90 -5.57 19.76
N LEU A 2 42.75 -6.46 19.29
CA LEU A 2 42.40 -7.50 18.32
C LEU A 2 41.31 -8.48 18.84
N SER A 3 41.31 -8.85 20.11
CA SER A 3 40.31 -9.74 20.69
C SER A 3 38.91 -9.11 20.78
N LEU A 4 38.80 -7.81 21.00
CA LEU A 4 37.51 -7.10 21.03
C LEU A 4 36.86 -7.02 19.65
N VAL A 5 37.68 -6.79 18.62
CA VAL A 5 37.20 -6.78 17.22
C VAL A 5 36.70 -8.16 16.80
N LEU A 6 37.39 -9.22 17.21
CA LEU A 6 36.99 -10.60 16.89
C LEU A 6 35.69 -10.98 17.60
N VAL A 7 35.45 -10.57 18.83
CA VAL A 7 34.18 -10.77 19.55
C VAL A 7 33.03 -10.01 18.90
N CYS A 8 33.25 -8.76 18.49
CA CYS A 8 32.24 -7.99 17.76
C CYS A 8 31.88 -8.61 16.39
N LEU A 9 32.87 -9.15 15.67
CA LEU A 9 32.62 -9.86 14.42
C LEU A 9 31.83 -11.16 14.62
N LEU A 10 32.12 -11.93 15.66
CA LEU A 10 31.40 -13.15 16.00
C LEU A 10 29.96 -12.89 16.45
N LEU A 11 29.70 -11.79 17.16
CA LEU A 11 28.37 -11.34 17.54
C LEU A 11 27.55 -10.87 16.34
N ALA A 12 28.16 -10.22 15.35
CA ALA A 12 27.51 -9.76 14.14
C ALA A 12 27.05 -10.92 13.21
N MET A 13 27.73 -12.06 13.27
CA MET A 13 27.38 -13.24 12.44
C MET A 13 26.10 -13.98 12.88
N ASN A 14 25.55 -13.69 14.07
CA ASN A 14 24.33 -14.32 14.57
C ASN A 14 23.06 -13.48 14.40
N LEU A 15 23.11 -12.34 13.66
CA LEU A 15 21.92 -11.59 13.29
C LEU A 15 21.23 -12.31 12.12
N GLU A 16 20.54 -13.42 12.40
CA GLU A 16 19.53 -13.94 11.48
C GLU A 16 18.39 -12.93 11.41
N ALA A 17 18.34 -12.16 10.32
CA ALA A 17 17.19 -11.32 10.04
C ALA A 17 16.00 -12.26 9.82
N LYS A 18 15.15 -12.41 10.83
CA LYS A 18 13.86 -13.13 10.71
C LYS A 18 13.08 -12.47 9.58
N THR A 19 13.04 -13.14 8.44
CA THR A 19 12.25 -12.68 7.28
C THR A 19 10.78 -12.77 7.64
N TRP A 20 10.21 -11.65 8.09
CA TRP A 20 8.79 -11.55 8.35
C TRP A 20 8.07 -11.45 6.99
N ARG A 21 7.25 -12.44 6.69
CA ARG A 21 6.42 -12.46 5.47
C ARG A 21 4.97 -12.24 5.89
N PRO A 22 4.46 -11.00 5.83
CA PRO A 22 3.09 -10.71 6.19
C PRO A 22 2.12 -11.28 5.17
N ASN A 23 0.92 -11.62 5.62
CA ASN A 23 -0.21 -11.80 4.71
C ASN A 23 -0.67 -10.41 4.22
N VAL A 24 -0.97 -10.30 2.93
CA VAL A 24 -1.45 -9.06 2.32
C VAL A 24 -2.83 -9.30 1.74
N VAL A 25 -3.80 -8.49 2.15
CA VAL A 25 -5.13 -8.44 1.53
C VAL A 25 -5.25 -7.09 0.84
N LEU A 26 -5.40 -7.12 -0.48
CA LEU A 26 -5.60 -5.93 -1.30
C LEU A 26 -7.07 -5.86 -1.71
N ILE A 27 -7.74 -4.75 -1.36
CA ILE A 27 -9.13 -4.50 -1.72
C ILE A 27 -9.17 -3.31 -2.65
N MET A 28 -9.57 -3.53 -3.91
CA MET A 28 -9.79 -2.49 -4.89
C MET A 28 -11.30 -2.30 -5.07
N VAL A 29 -11.78 -1.08 -4.82
CA VAL A 29 -13.20 -0.73 -4.96
C VAL A 29 -13.41 0.01 -6.28
N ASP A 30 -14.49 -0.34 -7.00
CA ASP A 30 -14.87 0.32 -8.25
C ASP A 30 -15.74 1.54 -7.94
N ASP A 31 -15.54 2.61 -8.71
CA ASP A 31 -16.33 3.85 -8.63
C ASP A 31 -16.44 4.50 -7.24
N LEU A 32 -15.45 4.26 -6.37
CA LEU A 32 -15.39 4.90 -5.04
C LEU A 32 -14.70 6.26 -5.16
N GLY A 33 -15.45 7.31 -4.87
CA GLY A 33 -14.92 8.68 -4.78
C GLY A 33 -14.14 8.94 -3.49
N TYR A 34 -13.30 9.97 -3.49
CA TYR A 34 -12.47 10.33 -2.33
C TYR A 34 -13.32 10.61 -1.08
N TYR A 35 -14.48 11.25 -1.23
CA TYR A 35 -15.35 11.61 -0.12
C TYR A 35 -16.42 10.56 0.22
N ASP A 36 -16.42 9.39 -0.40
CA ASP A 36 -17.48 8.39 -0.20
C ASP A 36 -17.37 7.64 1.14
N LEU A 37 -16.27 7.81 1.86
CA LEU A 37 -16.05 7.22 3.18
C LEU A 37 -16.13 8.27 4.29
N GLY A 38 -16.65 7.87 5.47
CA GLY A 38 -16.74 8.73 6.65
C GLY A 38 -15.39 9.29 7.08
N CYS A 39 -14.33 8.46 7.08
CA CYS A 39 -12.96 8.87 7.42
C CYS A 39 -12.36 9.91 6.45
N TYR A 40 -12.93 10.08 5.27
CA TYR A 40 -12.57 11.14 4.32
C TYR A 40 -13.55 12.31 4.29
N GLY A 41 -14.55 12.32 5.19
CA GLY A 41 -15.42 13.47 5.44
C GLY A 41 -16.79 13.41 4.78
N HIS A 42 -17.28 12.23 4.37
CA HIS A 42 -18.64 12.14 3.82
C HIS A 42 -19.69 12.61 4.85
N PRO A 43 -20.60 13.53 4.50
CA PRO A 43 -21.50 14.16 5.47
C PRO A 43 -22.60 13.23 6.00
N SER A 44 -23.01 12.23 5.24
CA SER A 44 -24.16 11.37 5.58
C SER A 44 -23.87 9.87 5.51
N ILE A 45 -23.02 9.39 4.63
CA ILE A 45 -22.66 7.97 4.56
C ILE A 45 -21.83 7.60 5.78
N LYS A 46 -22.25 6.56 6.48
CA LYS A 46 -21.56 6.02 7.65
C LYS A 46 -20.79 4.76 7.28
N THR A 47 -19.49 4.77 7.51
CA THR A 47 -18.59 3.64 7.22
C THR A 47 -17.79 3.23 8.46
N PRO A 48 -18.46 2.85 9.57
CA PRO A 48 -17.81 2.74 10.89
C PRO A 48 -16.67 1.72 10.93
N ILE A 49 -16.74 0.65 10.14
CA ILE A 49 -15.68 -0.37 10.09
C ILE A 49 -14.45 0.20 9.37
N LEU A 50 -14.64 0.88 8.23
CA LEU A 50 -13.55 1.49 7.47
C LEU A 50 -12.97 2.70 8.23
N ASP A 51 -13.82 3.47 8.90
CA ASP A 51 -13.38 4.58 9.75
C ASP A 51 -12.51 4.10 10.92
N LYS A 52 -12.88 2.98 11.54
CA LYS A 52 -12.07 2.34 12.58
C LYS A 52 -10.73 1.83 12.01
N LEU A 53 -10.74 1.21 10.85
CA LEU A 53 -9.52 0.75 10.17
C LEU A 53 -8.59 1.93 9.88
N ALA A 54 -9.13 3.03 9.36
CA ALA A 54 -8.38 4.26 9.11
C ALA A 54 -7.79 4.89 10.38
N ALA A 55 -8.51 4.81 11.51
CA ALA A 55 -8.06 5.35 12.79
C ALA A 55 -6.96 4.51 13.45
N THR A 56 -6.91 3.19 13.18
CA THR A 56 -5.91 2.27 13.77
C THR A 56 -4.75 1.95 12.85
N GLY A 57 -4.86 2.28 11.57
CA GLY A 57 -3.85 2.05 10.54
C GLY A 57 -3.29 3.35 9.98
N ILE A 58 -2.95 3.32 8.69
CA ILE A 58 -2.44 4.47 7.95
C ILE A 58 -3.48 4.90 6.93
N ARG A 59 -3.88 6.18 6.97
CA ARG A 59 -4.73 6.80 5.99
C ARG A 59 -3.90 7.64 5.03
N LEU A 60 -3.90 7.29 3.75
CA LEU A 60 -3.18 8.01 2.71
C LEU A 60 -4.09 9.08 2.09
N THR A 61 -3.75 10.34 2.24
CA THR A 61 -4.56 11.47 1.74
C THR A 61 -4.21 11.92 0.32
N SER A 62 -3.08 11.47 -0.20
CA SER A 62 -2.59 11.82 -1.54
C SER A 62 -2.11 10.58 -2.30
N PHE A 63 -2.84 9.48 -2.17
CA PHE A 63 -2.59 8.25 -2.89
C PHE A 63 -3.51 8.17 -4.12
N TYR A 64 -2.93 7.94 -5.28
CA TYR A 64 -3.66 7.95 -6.56
C TYR A 64 -3.56 6.58 -7.25
N SER A 65 -4.63 6.20 -7.95
CA SER A 65 -4.61 5.05 -8.86
C SER A 65 -3.74 5.33 -10.08
N GLY A 66 -3.35 4.27 -10.80
CA GLY A 66 -2.51 4.40 -11.98
C GLY A 66 -3.17 5.10 -13.18
N ALA A 67 -4.48 5.32 -13.14
CA ALA A 67 -5.25 6.05 -14.15
C ALA A 67 -6.59 6.53 -13.56
N THR A 68 -7.30 7.37 -14.32
CA THR A 68 -8.55 8.02 -13.90
C THR A 68 -9.81 7.17 -14.11
N VAL A 69 -9.71 6.07 -14.84
CA VAL A 69 -10.84 5.17 -15.15
C VAL A 69 -10.49 3.70 -14.83
N CYS A 70 -11.52 2.86 -14.73
CA CYS A 70 -11.43 1.50 -14.21
C CYS A 70 -10.42 0.60 -14.95
N THR A 71 -10.55 0.44 -16.26
CA THR A 71 -9.71 -0.49 -17.03
C THR A 71 -8.22 -0.20 -16.90
N PRO A 72 -7.70 1.00 -17.19
CA PRO A 72 -6.27 1.25 -17.07
C PRO A 72 -5.78 1.27 -15.62
N SER A 73 -6.61 1.65 -14.65
CA SER A 73 -6.24 1.53 -13.22
C SER A 73 -6.03 0.06 -12.82
N ARG A 74 -6.91 -0.83 -13.27
CA ARG A 74 -6.78 -2.28 -13.04
C ARG A 74 -5.57 -2.86 -13.78
N MET A 75 -5.31 -2.41 -15.02
CA MET A 75 -4.09 -2.78 -15.74
C MET A 75 -2.83 -2.40 -14.96
N ALA A 76 -2.76 -1.17 -14.46
CA ALA A 76 -1.63 -0.70 -13.65
C ALA A 76 -1.42 -1.56 -12.41
N LEU A 77 -2.48 -1.87 -11.68
CA LEU A 77 -2.44 -2.69 -10.48
C LEU A 77 -1.94 -4.12 -10.77
N LEU A 78 -2.50 -4.77 -11.80
CA LEU A 78 -2.19 -6.17 -12.12
C LEU A 78 -0.82 -6.36 -12.76
N THR A 79 -0.30 -5.36 -13.43
CA THR A 79 0.96 -5.45 -14.19
C THR A 79 2.14 -4.72 -13.53
N GLY A 80 1.88 -3.88 -12.53
CA GLY A 80 2.89 -3.00 -11.94
C GLY A 80 3.45 -1.96 -12.91
N SER A 81 2.76 -1.68 -14.02
CA SER A 81 3.21 -0.80 -15.09
C SER A 81 2.19 0.30 -15.39
N TYR A 82 2.68 1.48 -15.77
CA TYR A 82 1.78 2.53 -16.23
C TYR A 82 1.01 2.09 -17.51
N PRO A 83 -0.29 2.37 -17.60
CA PRO A 83 -1.12 1.91 -18.71
C PRO A 83 -0.63 2.34 -20.10
N THR A 84 -0.03 3.52 -20.19
CA THR A 84 0.57 4.03 -21.45
C THR A 84 1.72 3.16 -21.95
N ARG A 85 2.46 2.49 -21.06
CA ARG A 85 3.53 1.54 -21.45
C ARG A 85 2.95 0.23 -22.00
N LEU A 86 1.70 -0.06 -21.69
CA LEU A 86 0.98 -1.25 -22.14
C LEU A 86 0.14 -0.98 -23.40
N GLY A 87 0.37 0.15 -24.07
CA GLY A 87 -0.36 0.54 -25.28
C GLY A 87 -1.73 1.16 -25.01
N TRP A 88 -2.07 1.45 -23.75
CA TRP A 88 -3.29 2.19 -23.45
C TRP A 88 -3.11 3.65 -23.90
N SER A 89 -3.67 3.99 -25.04
CA SER A 89 -3.87 5.37 -25.46
C SER A 89 -5.25 5.85 -25.01
N LYS A 90 -5.34 7.11 -24.59
CA LYS A 90 -6.63 7.73 -24.28
C LYS A 90 -7.59 7.53 -25.45
N GLY A 91 -8.66 6.78 -25.23
CA GLY A 91 -9.83 6.82 -26.11
C GLY A 91 -10.54 8.14 -25.91
#